data_c237f2f32bc9051c9b4d2d70dc821aee
#
_entry.id   c237f2f32bc9051c9b4d2d70dc821aee
#
_cell.length_a   1.000
_cell.length_b   1.000
_cell.length_c   1.000
_cell.angle_alpha   90.00
_cell.angle_beta   90.00
_cell.angle_gamma   90.00
#
_symmetry.space_group_name_H-M   'P 1'
#
loop_
_entity.id
_entity.type
_entity.pdbx_description
1 polymer ?
#
loop_
_entity_poly.entity_id
_entity_poly.type
_entity_poly.pdbx_seq_one_letter_code
_entity_poly.pdbx_strand_id
1 'polypeptide(L)'
;MSVTMREMLEAGVHFGHQTRFWCPKMAPYIFGARNKIHIVNLEKTLAKYNEAMAFVKKLAANNGTVLFVGTKRQAREIVAEEAARAGAPCVDQRWLGGMLTNFKTVKTSIKRLKDMELAVEAGDLEKMSKKEALTFRRELEKLQKSIGGIKDMGGLPDAIFVVDVGYHKIAITEAEKLGIPVIGVVDTNHSPEGVDYVIPGNDDSSRAIQLYARGVADAILEGRTLALEGIVAAGSDDEFVEVEEAAE
;
A
#
# COMPACT_ATOMS: atom_id res chain seq x y z
N MET A 1 7.83 4.09 14.83
CA MET A 1 7.29 5.06 15.84
C MET A 1 5.84 4.73 16.16
N SER A 2 5.41 4.78 17.44
CA SER A 2 4.02 4.52 17.82
C SER A 2 3.19 5.80 17.61
N VAL A 3 2.16 5.72 16.79
CA VAL A 3 1.18 6.80 16.60
C VAL A 3 0.36 6.95 17.87
N THR A 4 0.13 8.19 18.30
CA THR A 4 -0.65 8.51 19.49
C THR A 4 -2.10 8.87 19.11
N MET A 5 -3.02 8.69 20.06
CA MET A 5 -4.42 9.11 19.88
C MET A 5 -4.55 10.62 19.61
N ARG A 6 -3.65 11.43 20.15
CA ARG A 6 -3.60 12.87 19.91
C ARG A 6 -3.26 13.19 18.46
N GLU A 7 -2.27 12.54 17.90
CA GLU A 7 -1.91 12.68 16.47
C GLU A 7 -3.05 12.26 15.56
N MET A 8 -3.75 11.17 15.89
CA MET A 8 -4.95 10.76 15.15
C MET A 8 -6.06 11.80 15.20
N LEU A 9 -6.27 12.43 16.37
CA LEU A 9 -7.25 13.49 16.53
C LEU A 9 -6.89 14.73 15.70
N GLU A 10 -5.63 15.17 15.76
CA GLU A 10 -5.11 16.31 15.01
C GLU A 10 -5.12 16.09 13.48
N ALA A 11 -4.90 14.86 13.03
CA ALA A 11 -5.03 14.45 11.62
C ALA A 11 -6.50 14.36 11.15
N GLY A 12 -7.48 14.37 12.07
CA GLY A 12 -8.90 14.27 11.75
C GLY A 12 -9.37 12.85 11.39
N VAL A 13 -8.71 11.82 11.92
CA VAL A 13 -9.05 10.40 11.74
C VAL A 13 -10.46 10.07 12.26
N HIS A 14 -10.92 10.78 13.29
CA HIS A 14 -12.20 10.57 13.96
C HIS A 14 -13.42 11.04 13.16
N PHE A 15 -13.25 11.82 12.10
CA PHE A 15 -14.37 12.22 11.25
C PHE A 15 -14.77 11.11 10.32
N GLY A 16 -16.04 10.74 10.35
CA GLY A 16 -16.65 9.84 9.39
C GLY A 16 -17.56 10.61 8.42
N HIS A 17 -18.41 9.89 7.73
CA HIS A 17 -19.37 10.41 6.77
C HIS A 17 -20.70 10.81 7.44
N GLN A 18 -21.59 11.41 6.63
CA GLN A 18 -22.94 11.78 7.07
C GLN A 18 -23.73 10.55 7.52
N THR A 19 -24.50 10.70 8.61
CA THR A 19 -25.29 9.61 9.22
C THR A 19 -26.23 8.88 8.26
N ARG A 20 -26.72 9.53 7.21
CA ARG A 20 -27.62 8.93 6.22
C ARG A 20 -26.93 7.89 5.30
N PHE A 21 -25.60 7.92 5.18
CA PHE A 21 -24.84 7.06 4.29
C PHE A 21 -24.08 5.95 5.02
N TRP A 22 -24.29 5.79 6.30
CA TRP A 22 -23.53 4.87 7.12
C TRP A 22 -23.77 3.40 6.77
N CYS A 23 -22.76 2.57 7.02
CA CYS A 23 -22.88 1.14 6.93
C CYS A 23 -23.14 0.55 8.34
N PRO A 24 -24.23 -0.23 8.54
CA PRO A 24 -24.53 -0.83 9.86
C PRO A 24 -23.40 -1.71 10.40
N LYS A 25 -22.60 -2.34 9.54
CA LYS A 25 -21.46 -3.18 9.95
C LYS A 25 -20.34 -2.38 10.61
N MET A 26 -20.32 -1.06 10.43
CA MET A 26 -19.39 -0.14 11.10
C MET A 26 -19.86 0.31 12.50
N ALA A 27 -21.07 -0.08 12.93
CA ALA A 27 -21.60 0.25 14.26
C ALA A 27 -20.61 0.02 15.42
N PRO A 28 -19.85 -1.11 15.47
CA PRO A 28 -18.89 -1.35 16.55
C PRO A 28 -17.77 -0.31 16.65
N TYR A 29 -17.46 0.39 15.55
CA TYR A 29 -16.35 1.35 15.45
C TYR A 29 -16.80 2.81 15.58
N ILE A 30 -18.10 3.07 15.60
CA ILE A 30 -18.67 4.40 15.73
C ILE A 30 -18.81 4.78 17.22
N PHE A 31 -18.28 5.93 17.60
CA PHE A 31 -18.44 6.49 18.94
C PHE A 31 -19.80 7.17 19.11
N GLY A 32 -20.25 7.89 18.09
CA GLY A 32 -21.49 8.65 18.10
C GLY A 32 -21.69 9.47 16.84
N ALA A 33 -22.58 10.45 16.91
CA ALA A 33 -22.81 11.40 15.81
C ALA A 33 -22.91 12.84 16.35
N ARG A 34 -22.31 13.79 15.61
CA ARG A 34 -22.41 15.22 15.88
C ARG A 34 -22.67 15.96 14.58
N ASN A 35 -23.62 16.86 14.56
CA ASN A 35 -23.99 17.64 13.39
C ASN A 35 -24.27 16.77 12.13
N LYS A 36 -24.95 15.64 12.31
CA LYS A 36 -25.25 14.66 11.25
C LYS A 36 -24.03 13.98 10.61
N ILE A 37 -22.87 14.02 11.28
CA ILE A 37 -21.64 13.34 10.90
C ILE A 37 -21.31 12.30 11.96
N HIS A 38 -20.95 11.08 11.56
CA HIS A 38 -20.48 10.06 12.49
C HIS A 38 -19.07 10.39 13.00
N ILE A 39 -18.84 10.05 14.25
CA ILE A 39 -17.53 10.16 14.90
C ILE A 39 -17.01 8.72 15.11
N VAL A 40 -15.85 8.43 14.61
CA VAL A 40 -15.17 7.13 14.79
C VAL A 40 -14.51 7.07 16.16
N ASN A 41 -14.56 5.91 16.81
CA ASN A 41 -13.92 5.68 18.10
C ASN A 41 -12.41 5.48 17.93
N LEU A 42 -11.62 6.49 18.32
CA LEU A 42 -10.17 6.50 18.18
C LEU A 42 -9.45 5.44 19.04
N GLU A 43 -10.02 5.03 20.17
CA GLU A 43 -9.44 3.95 20.99
C GLU A 43 -9.42 2.63 20.21
N LYS A 44 -10.53 2.32 19.52
CA LYS A 44 -10.64 1.15 18.67
C LYS A 44 -9.77 1.28 17.42
N THR A 45 -9.72 2.49 16.83
CA THR A 45 -8.85 2.77 15.68
C THR A 45 -7.38 2.54 16.04
N LEU A 46 -6.92 3.06 17.18
CA LEU A 46 -5.53 2.93 17.62
C LEU A 46 -5.16 1.45 17.85
N ALA A 47 -6.05 0.68 18.52
CA ALA A 47 -5.83 -0.74 18.75
C ALA A 47 -5.70 -1.51 17.42
N LYS A 48 -6.63 -1.28 16.48
CA LYS A 48 -6.64 -1.93 15.17
C LYS A 48 -5.49 -1.47 14.26
N TYR A 49 -5.12 -0.21 14.33
CA TYR A 49 -3.96 0.33 13.65
C TYR A 49 -2.66 -0.36 14.11
N ASN A 50 -2.46 -0.49 15.42
CA ASN A 50 -1.28 -1.14 15.98
C ASN A 50 -1.22 -2.63 15.59
N GLU A 51 -2.35 -3.33 15.55
CA GLU A 51 -2.46 -4.70 15.07
C GLU A 51 -2.03 -4.81 13.59
N ALA A 52 -2.51 -3.91 12.75
CA ALA A 52 -2.14 -3.85 11.34
C ALA A 52 -0.64 -3.54 11.14
N MET A 53 -0.08 -2.57 11.89
CA MET A 53 1.34 -2.24 11.80
C MET A 53 2.25 -3.37 12.28
N ALA A 54 1.85 -4.10 13.33
CA ALA A 54 2.58 -5.28 13.79
C ALA A 54 2.61 -6.40 12.72
N PHE A 55 1.49 -6.61 12.03
CA PHE A 55 1.41 -7.54 10.90
C PHE A 55 2.35 -7.13 9.75
N VAL A 56 2.29 -5.85 9.32
CA VAL A 56 3.14 -5.31 8.25
C VAL A 56 4.62 -5.46 8.59
N LYS A 57 5.00 -5.11 9.83
CA LYS A 57 6.38 -5.23 10.32
C LYS A 57 6.87 -6.67 10.26
N LYS A 58 6.06 -7.63 10.73
CA LYS A 58 6.39 -9.07 10.65
C LYS A 58 6.51 -9.56 9.21
N LEU A 59 5.60 -9.11 8.32
CA LEU A 59 5.64 -9.46 6.91
C LEU A 59 6.93 -8.96 6.25
N ALA A 60 7.28 -7.69 6.49
CA ALA A 60 8.48 -7.06 5.94
C ALA A 60 9.78 -7.68 6.50
N ALA A 61 9.79 -8.14 7.76
CA ALA A 61 10.91 -8.88 8.34
C ALA A 61 11.17 -10.21 7.62
N ASN A 62 10.13 -10.79 7.01
CA ASN A 62 10.25 -11.99 6.17
C ASN A 62 10.40 -11.66 4.67
N ASN A 63 10.87 -10.47 4.32
CA ASN A 63 11.01 -9.98 2.94
C ASN A 63 9.69 -9.97 2.14
N GLY A 64 8.54 -9.95 2.80
CA GLY A 64 7.24 -9.84 2.15
C GLY A 64 7.01 -8.47 1.53
N THR A 65 6.26 -8.45 0.44
CA THR A 65 5.95 -7.25 -0.34
C THR A 65 4.54 -6.75 -0.05
N VAL A 66 4.40 -5.49 0.34
CA VAL A 66 3.11 -4.82 0.53
C VAL A 66 2.84 -3.90 -0.65
N LEU A 67 1.71 -4.10 -1.32
CA LEU A 67 1.25 -3.24 -2.42
C LEU A 67 0.36 -2.11 -1.86
N PHE A 68 0.76 -0.87 -2.09
CA PHE A 68 -0.04 0.30 -1.73
C PHE A 68 -1.09 0.61 -2.79
N VAL A 69 -2.34 0.83 -2.38
CA VAL A 69 -3.46 1.13 -3.28
C VAL A 69 -4.20 2.37 -2.78
N GLY A 70 -4.16 3.43 -3.58
CA GLY A 70 -4.85 4.67 -3.25
C GLY A 70 -5.02 5.58 -4.45
N THR A 71 -6.13 5.42 -5.18
CA THR A 71 -6.38 6.16 -6.43
C THR A 71 -7.26 7.40 -6.25
N LYS A 72 -7.73 7.65 -5.02
CA LYS A 72 -8.50 8.85 -4.67
C LYS A 72 -7.60 10.09 -4.80
N ARG A 73 -8.13 11.19 -5.29
CA ARG A 73 -7.36 12.42 -5.54
C ARG A 73 -6.51 12.86 -4.35
N GLN A 74 -7.08 12.74 -3.12
CA GLN A 74 -6.39 13.11 -1.88
C GLN A 74 -5.30 12.11 -1.47
N ALA A 75 -5.35 10.87 -1.98
CA ALA A 75 -4.46 9.78 -1.60
C ALA A 75 -3.29 9.58 -2.58
N ARG A 76 -3.45 9.93 -3.85
CA ARG A 76 -2.49 9.60 -4.94
C ARG A 76 -1.05 9.95 -4.63
N GLU A 77 -0.81 11.24 -4.39
CA GLU A 77 0.53 11.75 -4.15
C GLU A 77 1.12 11.18 -2.87
N ILE A 78 0.32 11.13 -1.80
CA ILE A 78 0.73 10.61 -0.49
C ILE A 78 1.11 9.13 -0.59
N VAL A 79 0.26 8.33 -1.24
CA VAL A 79 0.49 6.89 -1.40
C VAL A 79 1.73 6.63 -2.26
N ALA A 80 1.91 7.38 -3.35
CA ALA A 80 3.09 7.25 -4.21
C ALA A 80 4.38 7.65 -3.47
N GLU A 81 4.37 8.74 -2.71
CA GLU A 81 5.51 9.22 -1.93
C GLU A 81 5.92 8.21 -0.84
N GLU A 82 4.97 7.75 -0.04
CA GLU A 82 5.25 6.83 1.07
C GLU A 82 5.63 5.42 0.57
N ALA A 83 5.02 4.96 -0.52
CA ALA A 83 5.43 3.72 -1.17
C ALA A 83 6.85 3.80 -1.72
N ALA A 84 7.21 4.91 -2.39
CA ALA A 84 8.57 5.14 -2.88
C ALA A 84 9.58 5.20 -1.72
N ARG A 85 9.24 5.87 -0.60
CA ARG A 85 10.06 5.93 0.61
C ARG A 85 10.32 4.54 1.21
N ALA A 86 9.32 3.68 1.19
CA ALA A 86 9.42 2.31 1.66
C ALA A 86 10.01 1.34 0.62
N GLY A 87 10.27 1.77 -0.62
CA GLY A 87 10.66 0.88 -1.72
C GLY A 87 9.61 -0.21 -1.98
N ALA A 88 8.33 0.14 -1.89
CA ALA A 88 7.19 -0.73 -2.08
C ALA A 88 6.44 -0.40 -3.38
N PRO A 89 5.80 -1.37 -4.03
CA PRO A 89 4.97 -1.11 -5.20
C PRO A 89 3.71 -0.33 -4.83
N CYS A 90 3.20 0.46 -5.78
CA CYS A 90 1.97 1.22 -5.57
C CYS A 90 1.07 1.30 -6.81
N VAL A 91 -0.23 1.51 -6.57
CA VAL A 91 -1.24 1.85 -7.57
C VAL A 91 -1.92 3.14 -7.13
N ASP A 92 -1.53 4.25 -7.77
CA ASP A 92 -1.97 5.60 -7.42
C ASP A 92 -2.98 6.20 -8.40
N GLN A 93 -3.11 5.71 -9.64
CA GLN A 93 -3.98 6.30 -10.65
C GLN A 93 -5.30 5.55 -10.81
N ARG A 94 -5.25 4.30 -11.22
CA ARG A 94 -6.44 3.48 -11.46
C ARG A 94 -6.14 2.01 -11.26
N TRP A 95 -6.96 1.32 -10.48
CA TRP A 95 -6.93 -0.13 -10.42
C TRP A 95 -7.49 -0.71 -11.72
N LEU A 96 -6.70 -1.51 -12.42
CA LEU A 96 -7.15 -2.23 -13.60
C LEU A 96 -7.73 -3.58 -13.17
N GLY A 97 -8.93 -3.92 -13.67
CA GLY A 97 -9.50 -5.25 -13.38
C GLY A 97 -8.58 -6.37 -13.85
N GLY A 98 -8.36 -7.36 -12.98
CA GLY A 98 -7.43 -8.44 -13.24
C GLY A 98 -5.97 -8.14 -12.87
N MET A 99 -5.70 -7.04 -12.15
CA MET A 99 -4.32 -6.65 -11.81
C MET A 99 -3.60 -7.70 -10.96
N LEU A 100 -4.31 -8.40 -10.09
CA LEU A 100 -3.79 -9.53 -9.31
C LEU A 100 -4.21 -10.87 -9.93
N THR A 101 -5.48 -11.06 -10.22
CA THR A 101 -6.03 -12.33 -10.73
C THR A 101 -5.54 -12.69 -12.14
N ASN A 102 -5.17 -11.71 -12.95
CA ASN A 102 -4.58 -11.91 -14.28
C ASN A 102 -3.16 -11.31 -14.37
N PHE A 103 -2.35 -11.52 -13.35
CA PHE A 103 -1.01 -10.94 -13.25
C PHE A 103 -0.07 -11.35 -14.39
N LYS A 104 -0.28 -12.51 -15.01
CA LYS A 104 0.47 -12.95 -16.20
C LYS A 104 0.36 -11.95 -17.36
N THR A 105 -0.85 -11.45 -17.63
CA THR A 105 -1.08 -10.43 -18.66
C THR A 105 -0.51 -9.07 -18.24
N VAL A 106 -0.61 -8.72 -16.96
CA VAL A 106 -0.01 -7.50 -16.41
C VAL A 106 1.52 -7.52 -16.58
N LYS A 107 2.19 -8.66 -16.32
CA LYS A 107 3.64 -8.82 -16.58
C LYS A 107 4.01 -8.56 -18.04
N THR A 108 3.20 -8.97 -19.00
CA THR A 108 3.44 -8.66 -20.42
C THR A 108 3.37 -7.16 -20.69
N SER A 109 2.41 -6.46 -20.05
CA SER A 109 2.30 -5.00 -20.16
C SER A 109 3.46 -4.27 -19.45
N ILE A 110 3.94 -4.79 -18.32
CA ILE A 110 5.12 -4.27 -17.62
C ILE A 110 6.37 -4.44 -18.49
N LYS A 111 6.55 -5.61 -19.14
CA LYS A 111 7.65 -5.83 -20.07
C LYS A 111 7.61 -4.82 -21.21
N ARG A 112 6.43 -4.62 -21.82
CA ARG A 112 6.26 -3.60 -22.87
C ARG A 112 6.62 -2.20 -22.38
N LEU A 113 6.23 -1.83 -21.16
CA LEU A 113 6.61 -0.54 -20.56
C LEU A 113 8.14 -0.41 -20.47
N LYS A 114 8.83 -1.42 -19.91
CA LYS A 114 10.29 -1.42 -19.79
C LYS A 114 10.99 -1.37 -21.17
N ASP A 115 10.50 -2.12 -22.15
CA ASP A 115 11.03 -2.10 -23.51
C ASP A 115 10.87 -0.68 -24.15
N MET A 116 9.74 -0.01 -23.88
CA MET A 116 9.50 1.34 -24.36
C MET A 116 10.39 2.40 -23.63
N GLU A 117 10.63 2.25 -22.33
CA GLU A 117 11.55 3.09 -21.56
C GLU A 117 12.98 2.95 -22.11
N LEU A 118 13.45 1.73 -22.36
CA LEU A 118 14.77 1.48 -22.99
C LEU A 118 14.91 2.07 -24.39
N ALA A 119 13.86 2.00 -25.22
CA ALA A 119 13.86 2.60 -26.55
C ALA A 119 13.98 4.13 -26.51
N VAL A 120 13.40 4.78 -25.49
CA VAL A 120 13.55 6.22 -25.25
C VAL A 120 15.00 6.55 -24.85
N GLU A 121 15.58 5.78 -23.93
CA GLU A 121 16.98 5.96 -23.49
C GLU A 121 17.99 5.73 -24.63
N ALA A 122 17.71 4.76 -25.51
CA ALA A 122 18.54 4.47 -26.70
C ALA A 122 18.44 5.52 -27.83
N GLY A 123 17.55 6.53 -27.69
CA GLY A 123 17.37 7.58 -28.68
C GLY A 123 16.60 7.15 -29.93
N ASP A 124 15.91 6.02 -29.91
CA ASP A 124 15.16 5.49 -31.08
C ASP A 124 14.01 6.41 -31.52
N LEU A 125 13.53 7.27 -30.65
CA LEU A 125 12.52 8.29 -30.96
C LEU A 125 13.01 9.32 -32.00
N GLU A 126 14.30 9.58 -32.07
CA GLU A 126 14.87 10.53 -33.05
C GLU A 126 14.88 9.96 -34.48
N LYS A 127 14.84 8.63 -34.60
CA LYS A 127 14.78 7.91 -35.89
C LYS A 127 13.36 7.80 -36.44
N MET A 128 12.34 8.09 -35.58
CA MET A 128 10.92 7.99 -35.95
C MET A 128 10.40 9.30 -36.56
N SER A 129 9.32 9.21 -37.32
CA SER A 129 8.61 10.40 -37.75
C SER A 129 8.00 11.14 -36.55
N LYS A 130 7.81 12.46 -36.64
CA LYS A 130 7.24 13.29 -35.56
C LYS A 130 5.90 12.75 -35.07
N LYS A 131 5.06 12.21 -35.97
CA LYS A 131 3.75 11.66 -35.63
C LYS A 131 3.88 10.34 -34.85
N GLU A 132 4.76 9.48 -35.26
CA GLU A 132 5.03 8.19 -34.57
C GLU A 132 5.63 8.42 -33.19
N ALA A 133 6.63 9.29 -33.08
CA ALA A 133 7.24 9.67 -31.81
C ALA A 133 6.21 10.25 -30.81
N LEU A 134 5.27 11.07 -31.29
CA LEU A 134 4.20 11.60 -30.44
C LEU A 134 3.25 10.49 -29.95
N THR A 135 2.88 9.55 -30.84
CA THR A 135 2.01 8.42 -30.50
C THR A 135 2.68 7.51 -29.48
N PHE A 136 3.97 7.22 -29.68
CA PHE A 136 4.79 6.43 -28.76
C PHE A 136 4.88 7.07 -27.37
N ARG A 137 5.19 8.38 -27.30
CA ARG A 137 5.23 9.10 -26.02
C ARG A 137 3.89 9.06 -25.27
N ARG A 138 2.77 9.22 -25.97
CA ARG A 138 1.42 9.13 -25.37
C ARG A 138 1.13 7.73 -24.84
N GLU A 139 1.54 6.70 -25.55
CA GLU A 139 1.38 5.32 -25.10
C GLU A 139 2.25 5.01 -23.88
N LEU A 140 3.51 5.43 -23.90
CA LEU A 140 4.43 5.31 -22.78
C LEU A 140 3.87 6.00 -21.52
N GLU A 141 3.42 7.25 -21.64
CA GLU A 141 2.80 8.00 -20.54
C GLU A 141 1.57 7.30 -19.98
N LYS A 142 0.72 6.73 -20.85
CA LYS A 142 -0.47 5.98 -20.46
C LYS A 142 -0.10 4.73 -19.68
N LEU A 143 0.88 3.96 -20.13
CA LEU A 143 1.36 2.76 -19.44
C LEU A 143 2.03 3.12 -18.12
N GLN A 144 2.88 4.14 -18.11
CA GLN A 144 3.58 4.62 -16.92
C GLN A 144 2.59 5.05 -15.82
N LYS A 145 1.54 5.80 -16.19
CA LYS A 145 0.45 6.16 -15.26
C LYS A 145 -0.34 4.96 -14.75
N SER A 146 -0.53 3.93 -15.56
CA SER A 146 -1.40 2.79 -15.20
C SER A 146 -0.69 1.72 -14.38
N ILE A 147 0.56 1.41 -14.72
CA ILE A 147 1.32 0.27 -14.16
C ILE A 147 2.74 0.62 -13.74
N GLY A 148 3.15 1.89 -13.85
CA GLY A 148 4.52 2.32 -13.50
C GLY A 148 4.87 2.01 -12.04
N GLY A 149 3.95 2.19 -11.11
CA GLY A 149 4.19 1.93 -9.69
C GLY A 149 4.34 0.45 -9.31
N ILE A 150 4.03 -0.47 -10.23
CA ILE A 150 4.19 -1.93 -10.04
C ILE A 150 5.24 -2.55 -10.96
N LYS A 151 6.01 -1.73 -11.70
CA LYS A 151 6.95 -2.21 -12.72
C LYS A 151 8.07 -3.11 -12.17
N ASP A 152 8.44 -2.92 -10.90
CA ASP A 152 9.50 -3.66 -10.24
C ASP A 152 8.99 -4.82 -9.37
N MET A 153 7.68 -5.07 -9.39
CA MET A 153 7.06 -6.17 -8.68
C MET A 153 7.30 -7.51 -9.43
N GLY A 154 8.15 -8.36 -8.87
CA GLY A 154 8.52 -9.65 -9.49
C GLY A 154 7.42 -10.72 -9.47
N GLY A 155 6.51 -10.65 -8.49
CA GLY A 155 5.42 -11.61 -8.24
C GLY A 155 4.16 -10.92 -7.75
N LEU A 156 3.20 -11.70 -7.26
CA LEU A 156 2.06 -11.20 -6.51
C LEU A 156 2.55 -10.61 -5.18
N PRO A 157 1.89 -9.58 -4.65
CA PRO A 157 2.21 -9.05 -3.33
C PRO A 157 1.75 -10.01 -2.22
N ASP A 158 2.42 -9.98 -1.09
CA ASP A 158 2.08 -10.79 0.09
C ASP A 158 0.99 -10.14 0.95
N ALA A 159 0.76 -8.84 0.79
CA ALA A 159 -0.37 -8.10 1.35
C ALA A 159 -0.69 -6.87 0.50
N ILE A 160 -1.93 -6.36 0.61
CA ILE A 160 -2.32 -5.08 0.03
C ILE A 160 -2.74 -4.11 1.13
N PHE A 161 -2.28 -2.85 1.02
CA PHE A 161 -2.76 -1.74 1.83
C PHE A 161 -3.66 -0.84 0.99
N VAL A 162 -4.93 -0.70 1.39
CA VAL A 162 -5.96 -0.02 0.60
C VAL A 162 -6.48 1.20 1.36
N VAL A 163 -6.38 2.37 0.72
CA VAL A 163 -7.04 3.59 1.17
C VAL A 163 -8.38 3.71 0.44
N ASP A 164 -9.48 3.84 1.18
CA ASP A 164 -10.86 3.84 0.68
C ASP A 164 -11.28 2.47 0.09
N VAL A 165 -11.72 1.60 0.99
CA VAL A 165 -12.22 0.25 0.69
C VAL A 165 -13.42 0.26 -0.27
N GLY A 166 -14.28 1.28 -0.16
CA GLY A 166 -15.47 1.40 -1.00
C GLY A 166 -15.15 1.68 -2.47
N TYR A 167 -14.13 2.47 -2.73
CA TYR A 167 -13.69 2.79 -4.07
C TYR A 167 -12.91 1.62 -4.72
N HIS A 168 -12.22 0.80 -3.91
CA HIS A 168 -11.33 -0.27 -4.37
C HIS A 168 -11.92 -1.68 -4.17
N LYS A 169 -13.24 -1.86 -4.23
CA LYS A 169 -13.90 -3.17 -4.08
C LYS A 169 -13.34 -4.25 -5.00
N ILE A 170 -12.96 -3.89 -6.23
CA ILE A 170 -12.38 -4.83 -7.19
C ILE A 170 -11.03 -5.35 -6.70
N ALA A 171 -10.17 -4.47 -6.16
CA ALA A 171 -8.88 -4.85 -5.62
C ALA A 171 -9.04 -5.84 -4.44
N ILE A 172 -9.97 -5.55 -3.53
CA ILE A 172 -10.26 -6.39 -2.36
C ILE A 172 -10.80 -7.76 -2.81
N THR A 173 -11.76 -7.79 -3.74
CA THR A 173 -12.29 -9.06 -4.26
C THR A 173 -11.23 -9.90 -4.97
N GLU A 174 -10.29 -9.27 -5.67
CA GLU A 174 -9.18 -9.97 -6.30
C GLU A 174 -8.19 -10.52 -5.26
N ALA A 175 -7.87 -9.75 -4.23
CA ALA A 175 -7.01 -10.17 -3.12
C ALA A 175 -7.63 -11.36 -2.36
N GLU A 176 -8.90 -11.26 -2.00
CA GLU A 176 -9.67 -12.31 -1.33
C GLU A 176 -9.65 -13.63 -2.13
N LYS A 177 -9.87 -13.56 -3.46
CA LYS A 177 -9.80 -14.74 -4.34
C LYS A 177 -8.43 -15.42 -4.36
N LEU A 178 -7.38 -14.68 -4.14
CA LEU A 178 -5.99 -15.17 -4.14
C LEU A 178 -5.47 -15.48 -2.73
N GLY A 179 -6.27 -15.23 -1.69
CA GLY A 179 -5.85 -15.39 -0.30
C GLY A 179 -4.79 -14.39 0.14
N ILE A 180 -4.72 -13.21 -0.49
CA ILE A 180 -3.78 -12.14 -0.15
C ILE A 180 -4.41 -11.27 0.95
N PRO A 181 -3.79 -11.14 2.13
CA PRO A 181 -4.28 -10.32 3.22
C PRO A 181 -4.49 -8.86 2.84
N VAL A 182 -5.60 -8.29 3.26
CA VAL A 182 -6.01 -6.91 3.00
C VAL A 182 -5.93 -6.07 4.26
N ILE A 183 -5.13 -5.03 4.23
CA ILE A 183 -5.11 -3.96 5.25
C ILE A 183 -5.90 -2.79 4.66
N GLY A 184 -7.02 -2.43 5.27
CA GLY A 184 -7.90 -1.41 4.69
C GLY A 184 -8.27 -0.30 5.66
N VAL A 185 -8.19 0.94 5.18
CA VAL A 185 -8.81 2.09 5.85
C VAL A 185 -10.28 2.09 5.50
N VAL A 186 -11.14 1.97 6.52
CA VAL A 186 -12.59 1.83 6.36
C VAL A 186 -13.29 2.98 7.07
N ASP A 187 -13.96 3.82 6.30
CA ASP A 187 -14.80 4.88 6.85
C ASP A 187 -16.23 4.36 7.17
N THR A 188 -17.01 5.15 7.83
CA THR A 188 -18.36 4.81 8.35
C THR A 188 -19.39 4.47 7.28
N ASN A 189 -19.15 4.84 6.01
CA ASN A 189 -20.03 4.60 4.86
C ASN A 189 -19.76 3.27 4.12
N HIS A 190 -18.69 2.55 4.47
CA HIS A 190 -18.28 1.34 3.77
C HIS A 190 -18.30 0.10 4.67
N SER A 191 -18.45 -1.09 4.05
CA SER A 191 -18.41 -2.36 4.75
C SER A 191 -16.97 -2.78 5.01
N PRO A 192 -16.61 -3.27 6.21
CA PRO A 192 -15.30 -3.85 6.51
C PRO A 192 -15.13 -5.27 5.97
N GLU A 193 -16.09 -5.81 5.22
CA GLU A 193 -16.01 -7.18 4.68
C GLU A 193 -14.91 -7.31 3.63
N GLY A 194 -14.23 -8.44 3.66
CA GLY A 194 -13.08 -8.72 2.79
C GLY A 194 -11.80 -8.01 3.21
N VAL A 195 -11.78 -7.37 4.38
CA VAL A 195 -10.61 -6.72 4.96
C VAL A 195 -10.17 -7.48 6.21
N ASP A 196 -8.95 -8.01 6.20
CA ASP A 196 -8.39 -8.78 7.33
C ASP A 196 -7.96 -7.87 8.47
N TYR A 197 -7.32 -6.75 8.13
CA TYR A 197 -6.85 -5.75 9.09
C TYR A 197 -7.58 -4.43 8.85
N VAL A 198 -8.70 -4.26 9.54
CA VAL A 198 -9.54 -3.06 9.43
C VAL A 198 -8.95 -1.93 10.25
N ILE A 199 -8.69 -0.78 9.62
CA ILE A 199 -8.33 0.47 10.29
C ILE A 199 -9.53 1.41 10.16
N PRO A 200 -10.40 1.50 11.19
CA PRO A 200 -11.56 2.39 11.15
C PRO A 200 -11.10 3.85 11.19
N GLY A 201 -11.51 4.66 10.22
CA GLY A 201 -11.13 6.07 10.22
C GLY A 201 -11.44 6.78 8.91
N ASN A 202 -11.12 8.05 8.90
CA ASN A 202 -11.36 8.97 7.79
C ASN A 202 -10.48 8.65 6.57
N ASP A 203 -11.09 8.43 5.43
CA ASP A 203 -10.41 8.18 4.15
C ASP A 203 -10.42 9.39 3.19
N ASP A 204 -10.97 10.55 3.63
CA ASP A 204 -11.07 11.79 2.86
C ASP A 204 -10.00 12.82 3.21
N SER A 205 -9.55 12.84 4.46
CA SER A 205 -8.57 13.81 4.92
C SER A 205 -7.15 13.44 4.48
N SER A 206 -6.47 14.30 3.73
CA SER A 206 -5.07 14.09 3.33
C SER A 206 -4.15 13.85 4.53
N ARG A 207 -4.38 14.56 5.67
CA ARG A 207 -3.59 14.36 6.91
C ARG A 207 -3.82 12.98 7.53
N ALA A 208 -5.07 12.48 7.50
CA ALA A 208 -5.38 11.14 7.99
C ALA A 208 -4.76 10.07 7.08
N ILE A 209 -4.90 10.22 5.76
CA ILE A 209 -4.30 9.33 4.76
C ILE A 209 -2.77 9.29 4.92
N GLN A 210 -2.13 10.44 5.10
CA GLN A 210 -0.68 10.53 5.33
C GLN A 210 -0.25 9.80 6.60
N LEU A 211 -1.01 9.91 7.70
CA LEU A 211 -0.74 9.21 8.94
C LEU A 211 -0.77 7.68 8.72
N TYR A 212 -1.77 7.17 8.01
CA TYR A 212 -1.87 5.73 7.73
C TYR A 212 -0.76 5.25 6.79
N ALA A 213 -0.57 5.92 5.65
CA ALA A 213 0.42 5.53 4.65
C ALA A 213 1.84 5.58 5.22
N ARG A 214 2.16 6.65 5.98
CA ARG A 214 3.44 6.80 6.68
C ARG A 214 3.67 5.68 7.69
N GLY A 215 2.65 5.33 8.47
CA GLY A 215 2.77 4.25 9.45
C GLY A 215 3.05 2.90 8.80
N VAL A 216 2.38 2.59 7.68
CA VAL A 216 2.65 1.37 6.91
C VAL A 216 4.08 1.39 6.35
N ALA A 217 4.53 2.51 5.78
CA ALA A 217 5.89 2.67 5.27
C ALA A 217 6.94 2.52 6.38
N ASP A 218 6.72 3.13 7.54
CA ASP A 218 7.61 3.01 8.71
C ASP A 218 7.68 1.55 9.21
N ALA A 219 6.53 0.86 9.27
CA ALA A 219 6.48 -0.55 9.67
C ALA A 219 7.25 -1.46 8.69
N ILE A 220 7.21 -1.18 7.38
CA ILE A 220 8.00 -1.89 6.36
C ILE A 220 9.50 -1.65 6.59
N LEU A 221 9.91 -0.40 6.79
CA LEU A 221 11.32 -0.04 7.02
C LEU A 221 11.85 -0.66 8.32
N GLU A 222 11.10 -0.58 9.41
CA GLU A 222 11.45 -1.22 10.67
C GLU A 222 11.55 -2.75 10.53
N GLY A 223 10.63 -3.39 9.78
CA GLY A 223 10.68 -4.83 9.55
C GLY A 223 11.93 -5.25 8.77
N ARG A 224 12.29 -4.51 7.72
CA ARG A 224 13.51 -4.76 6.94
C ARG A 224 14.79 -4.56 7.76
N THR A 225 14.81 -3.56 8.64
CA THR A 225 15.96 -3.35 9.55
C THR A 225 16.14 -4.54 10.46
N LEU A 226 15.07 -5.06 11.06
CA LEU A 226 15.12 -6.26 11.91
C LEU A 226 15.62 -7.50 11.15
N ALA A 227 15.22 -7.67 9.88
CA ALA A 227 15.71 -8.76 9.03
C ALA A 227 17.23 -8.66 8.82
N LEU A 228 17.74 -7.45 8.55
CA LEU A 228 19.18 -7.22 8.38
C LEU A 228 19.97 -7.45 9.66
N GLU A 229 19.49 -6.96 10.80
CA GLU A 229 20.10 -7.18 12.11
C GLU A 229 20.15 -8.68 12.46
N GLY A 230 19.08 -9.43 12.15
CA GLY A 230 19.05 -10.88 12.35
C GLY A 230 20.07 -11.64 11.50
N ILE A 231 20.28 -11.22 10.24
CA ILE A 231 21.29 -11.82 9.36
C ILE A 231 22.70 -11.52 9.86
N VAL A 232 22.96 -10.28 10.29
CA VAL A 232 24.28 -9.90 10.83
C VAL A 232 24.59 -10.66 12.13
N ALA A 233 23.60 -10.81 13.01
CA ALA A 233 23.77 -11.58 14.24
C ALA A 233 24.09 -13.07 13.97
N ALA A 234 23.36 -13.69 13.03
CA ALA A 234 23.60 -15.08 12.64
C ALA A 234 24.98 -15.28 11.96
N GLY A 235 25.41 -14.32 11.13
CA GLY A 235 26.73 -14.38 10.48
C GLY A 235 27.91 -14.19 11.44
N SER A 236 27.72 -13.46 12.55
CA SER A 236 28.76 -13.31 13.58
C SER A 236 28.95 -14.56 14.44
N ASP A 237 27.90 -15.36 14.63
CA ASP A 237 27.96 -16.60 15.38
C ASP A 237 28.72 -17.70 14.61
N ASP A 238 28.55 -17.76 13.27
CA ASP A 238 29.29 -18.71 12.42
C ASP A 238 30.80 -18.39 12.34
N GLU A 239 31.19 -17.11 12.37
CA GLU A 239 32.60 -16.70 12.34
C GLU A 239 33.32 -17.01 13.67
N PHE A 240 32.59 -17.03 14.80
CA PHE A 240 33.13 -17.44 16.10
C PHE A 240 33.35 -18.96 16.23
N VAL A 241 32.53 -19.77 15.56
CA VAL A 241 32.64 -21.24 15.58
C VAL A 241 33.84 -21.72 14.75
N GLU A 242 34.10 -21.11 13.58
CA GLU A 242 35.25 -21.44 12.74
C GLU A 242 36.60 -21.12 13.40
N VAL A 243 36.68 -20.14 14.29
CA VAL A 243 37.92 -19.76 14.99
C VAL A 243 38.24 -20.73 16.17
N GLU A 244 37.21 -21.34 16.79
CA GLU A 244 37.45 -22.36 17.86
C GLU A 244 37.86 -23.73 17.30
N GLU A 245 37.33 -24.13 16.12
CA GLU A 245 37.76 -25.39 15.48
C GLU A 245 39.20 -25.34 14.88
N ALA A 246 39.72 -24.13 14.61
CA ALA A 246 41.10 -23.96 14.12
C ALA A 246 42.17 -23.88 15.24
N ALA A 247 41.76 -23.93 16.52
CA ALA A 247 42.64 -23.81 17.69
C ALA A 247 42.83 -25.14 18.47
N GLU A 248 42.24 -26.25 18.05
CA GLU A 248 42.50 -27.61 18.50
C GLU A 248 43.35 -28.40 17.45
#